data_1f97f14d654bbf81b15a1b40659bdf09
#
_entry.id   1f97f14d654bbf81b15a1b40659bdf09
#
_cell.length_a   1.000
_cell.length_b   1.000
_cell.length_c   1.000
_cell.angle_alpha   90.00
_cell.angle_beta   90.00
_cell.angle_gamma   90.00
#
_symmetry.space_group_name_H-M   'P 1'
#
loop_
_entity.id
_entity.type
_entity.pdbx_description
1 polymer ?
#
loop_
_entity_poly.entity_id
_entity_poly.type
_entity_poly.pdbx_seq_one_letter_code
_entity_poly.pdbx_strand_id
1 'polypeptide(L)'
;FNTMYILADIRSCQDVSDSYYAAEYDWCSDADYDMQETVDSVYYACAASKLGEKLEKEYFWDGFCDEYADSGESVYTDEYQQLVYRENELLSQYRSLAADTGIELDGREWTLEEYFTQEDADIQRGYEAYYEKNNPQIGEIYIELVNVRNEQAELLGYDSYAQMQYELSYDRDFSPEEGEQYTEAIKEY
;
A
#
# COMPACT_ATOMS: atom_id res chain seq x y z
N PHE A 1 -6.98 -8.31 16.92
CA PHE A 1 -7.06 -8.05 15.51
C PHE A 1 -5.71 -8.18 14.82
N ASN A 2 -4.67 -7.42 15.20
CA ASN A 2 -3.36 -7.40 14.56
C ASN A 2 -2.73 -8.79 14.35
N THR A 3 -2.83 -9.69 15.35
CA THR A 3 -2.33 -11.08 15.18
C THR A 3 -3.08 -11.83 14.07
N MET A 4 -4.36 -11.60 13.94
CA MET A 4 -5.18 -12.24 12.90
C MET A 4 -4.82 -11.70 11.52
N TYR A 5 -4.64 -10.39 11.40
CA TYR A 5 -4.21 -9.72 10.17
C TYR A 5 -2.83 -10.22 9.70
N ILE A 6 -1.84 -10.25 10.61
CA ILE A 6 -0.49 -10.78 10.29
C ILE A 6 -0.56 -12.25 9.84
N LEU A 7 -1.40 -13.07 10.47
CA LEU A 7 -1.57 -14.47 10.06
C LEU A 7 -2.25 -14.60 8.70
N ALA A 8 -3.21 -13.74 8.38
CA ALA A 8 -3.85 -13.69 7.08
C ALA A 8 -2.84 -13.30 5.99
N ASP A 9 -2.01 -12.27 6.24
CA ASP A 9 -0.92 -11.84 5.35
C ASP A 9 0.08 -12.98 5.09
N ILE A 10 0.58 -13.63 6.14
CA ILE A 10 1.51 -14.76 5.99
C ILE A 10 0.91 -15.88 5.15
N ARG A 11 -0.36 -16.23 5.37
CA ARG A 11 -1.02 -17.32 4.63
C ARG A 11 -1.24 -16.94 3.17
N SER A 12 -1.68 -15.72 2.90
CA SER A 12 -1.85 -15.21 1.52
C SER A 12 -0.53 -15.19 0.75
N CYS A 13 0.58 -14.85 1.44
CA CYS A 13 1.92 -14.89 0.86
C CYS A 13 2.49 -16.30 0.65
N GLN A 14 2.04 -17.30 1.40
CA GLN A 14 2.49 -18.70 1.24
C GLN A 14 1.93 -19.34 -0.03
N ASP A 15 0.70 -19.02 -0.40
CA ASP A 15 0.07 -19.43 -1.64
C ASP A 15 -0.87 -18.34 -2.16
N VAL A 16 -0.33 -17.47 -2.99
CA VAL A 16 -1.05 -16.33 -3.58
C VAL A 16 -2.13 -16.76 -4.59
N SER A 17 -2.17 -18.05 -4.97
CA SER A 17 -3.23 -18.63 -5.81
C SER A 17 -4.41 -19.15 -5.00
N ASP A 18 -4.30 -19.26 -3.68
CA ASP A 18 -5.37 -19.65 -2.80
C ASP A 18 -6.35 -18.50 -2.56
N SER A 19 -7.47 -18.53 -3.25
CA SER A 19 -8.50 -17.51 -3.19
C SER A 19 -9.13 -17.32 -1.79
N TYR A 20 -9.09 -18.35 -0.94
CA TYR A 20 -9.60 -18.24 0.43
C TYR A 20 -8.69 -17.35 1.29
N TYR A 21 -7.38 -17.60 1.25
CA TYR A 21 -6.44 -16.80 2.02
C TYR A 21 -6.25 -15.38 1.45
N ALA A 22 -6.36 -15.22 0.14
CA ALA A 22 -6.41 -13.91 -0.48
C ALA A 22 -7.61 -13.09 0.03
N ALA A 23 -8.81 -13.67 0.02
CA ALA A 23 -10.01 -13.01 0.53
C ALA A 23 -9.97 -12.75 2.05
N GLU A 24 -9.35 -13.64 2.84
CA GLU A 24 -9.14 -13.41 4.29
C GLU A 24 -8.22 -12.21 4.53
N TYR A 25 -7.16 -12.07 3.75
CA TYR A 25 -6.25 -10.94 3.81
C TYR A 25 -6.93 -9.63 3.40
N ASP A 26 -7.61 -9.62 2.26
CA ASP A 26 -8.33 -8.44 1.77
C ASP A 26 -9.35 -7.94 2.80
N TRP A 27 -10.14 -8.86 3.38
CA TRP A 27 -11.07 -8.51 4.45
C TRP A 27 -10.38 -7.94 5.69
N CYS A 28 -9.24 -8.50 6.08
CA CYS A 28 -8.47 -7.98 7.22
C CYS A 28 -7.89 -6.59 6.92
N SER A 29 -7.44 -6.34 5.69
CA SER A 29 -6.91 -5.05 5.25
C SER A 29 -7.98 -3.95 5.32
N ASP A 30 -9.18 -4.23 4.80
CA ASP A 30 -10.30 -3.30 4.85
C ASP A 30 -10.76 -3.04 6.29
N ALA A 31 -10.84 -4.09 7.11
CA ALA A 31 -11.22 -3.96 8.52
C ALA A 31 -10.15 -3.24 9.37
N ASP A 32 -8.87 -3.29 8.99
CA ASP A 32 -7.81 -2.53 9.64
C ASP A 32 -7.99 -1.03 9.42
N TYR A 33 -8.35 -0.64 8.21
CA TYR A 33 -8.67 0.74 7.89
C TYR A 33 -9.84 1.27 8.72
N ASP A 34 -10.97 0.54 8.77
CA ASP A 34 -12.15 0.92 9.57
C ASP A 34 -11.83 1.01 11.06
N MET A 35 -10.98 0.11 11.55
CA MET A 35 -10.54 0.13 12.94
C MET A 35 -9.65 1.33 13.24
N GLN A 36 -8.75 1.70 12.33
CA GLN A 36 -7.87 2.86 12.49
C GLN A 36 -8.69 4.15 12.54
N GLU A 37 -9.66 4.33 11.65
CA GLU A 37 -10.59 5.46 11.69
C GLU A 37 -11.31 5.57 13.05
N THR A 38 -11.78 4.44 13.58
CA THR A 38 -12.43 4.39 14.89
C THR A 38 -11.46 4.81 16.01
N VAL A 39 -10.22 4.34 15.98
CA VAL A 39 -9.19 4.69 16.98
C VAL A 39 -8.88 6.18 16.92
N ASP A 40 -8.66 6.72 15.73
CA ASP A 40 -8.34 8.13 15.55
C ASP A 40 -9.51 9.01 15.99
N SER A 41 -10.74 8.66 15.69
CA SER A 41 -11.92 9.41 16.18
C SER A 41 -11.99 9.48 17.71
N VAL A 42 -11.58 8.40 18.39
CA VAL A 42 -11.47 8.38 19.86
C VAL A 42 -10.33 9.27 20.34
N TYR A 43 -9.17 9.25 19.66
CA TYR A 43 -8.03 10.09 20.01
C TYR A 43 -8.37 11.56 19.84
N TYR A 44 -9.02 11.97 18.75
CA TYR A 44 -9.52 13.32 18.55
C TYR A 44 -10.48 13.74 19.67
N ALA A 45 -11.43 12.89 20.04
CA ALA A 45 -12.34 13.18 21.13
C ALA A 45 -11.62 13.30 22.49
N CYS A 46 -10.59 12.50 22.73
CA CYS A 46 -9.76 12.58 23.93
C CYS A 46 -8.97 13.88 23.98
N ALA A 47 -8.27 14.24 22.92
CA ALA A 47 -7.47 15.46 22.83
C ALA A 47 -8.34 16.73 22.98
N ALA A 48 -9.48 16.80 22.31
CA ALA A 48 -10.42 17.90 22.39
C ALA A 48 -11.17 17.99 23.73
N SER A 49 -11.08 16.99 24.58
CA SER A 49 -11.77 16.96 25.85
C SER A 49 -11.13 17.88 26.91
N LYS A 50 -11.90 18.26 27.93
CA LYS A 50 -11.36 18.99 29.12
C LYS A 50 -10.32 18.18 29.92
N LEU A 51 -10.15 16.91 29.61
CA LEU A 51 -9.21 16.00 30.24
C LEU A 51 -7.99 15.71 29.36
N GLY A 52 -7.89 16.30 28.15
CA GLY A 52 -6.83 16.05 27.19
C GLY A 52 -5.44 16.13 27.79
N GLU A 53 -5.08 17.25 28.41
CA GLU A 53 -3.76 17.43 29.05
C GLU A 53 -3.47 16.38 30.16
N LYS A 54 -4.51 15.95 30.87
CA LYS A 54 -4.37 14.91 31.88
C LYS A 54 -4.19 13.54 31.26
N LEU A 55 -4.91 13.25 30.18
CA LEU A 55 -4.81 11.99 29.43
C LEU A 55 -3.44 11.88 28.77
N GLU A 56 -2.94 12.95 28.15
CA GLU A 56 -1.59 13.01 27.60
C GLU A 56 -0.55 12.65 28.67
N LYS A 57 -0.60 13.32 29.83
CA LYS A 57 0.38 13.15 30.89
C LYS A 57 0.36 11.75 31.54
N GLU A 58 -0.81 11.10 31.65
CA GLU A 58 -0.96 9.85 32.40
C GLU A 58 -1.03 8.60 31.53
N TYR A 59 -1.44 8.71 30.25
CA TYR A 59 -1.81 7.56 29.43
C TYR A 59 -1.29 7.60 28.00
N PHE A 60 -0.99 8.79 27.44
CA PHE A 60 -0.53 8.97 26.07
C PHE A 60 0.92 9.45 26.04
N TRP A 61 1.40 9.88 24.90
CA TRP A 61 2.75 10.41 24.68
C TRP A 61 2.77 11.94 24.74
N ASP A 62 3.95 12.51 24.94
CA ASP A 62 4.14 13.96 24.91
C ASP A 62 3.82 14.50 23.50
N GLY A 63 2.97 15.52 23.41
CA GLY A 63 2.50 16.09 22.14
C GLY A 63 1.24 15.47 21.57
N PHE A 64 0.62 14.49 22.27
CA PHE A 64 -0.63 13.89 21.84
C PHE A 64 -1.75 14.91 21.59
N CYS A 65 -1.90 15.89 22.48
CA CYS A 65 -2.92 16.91 22.29
C CYS A 65 -2.63 17.81 21.09
N ASP A 66 -1.38 18.13 20.83
CA ASP A 66 -0.98 18.95 19.67
C ASP A 66 -1.18 18.19 18.37
N GLU A 67 -0.86 16.90 18.35
CA GLU A 67 -1.02 16.01 17.19
C GLU A 67 -2.50 15.87 16.77
N TYR A 68 -3.40 15.77 17.73
CA TYR A 68 -4.83 15.57 17.49
C TYR A 68 -5.68 16.85 17.70
N ALA A 69 -5.09 18.03 17.98
CA ALA A 69 -5.84 19.25 18.27
C ALA A 69 -6.47 19.90 17.04
N ASP A 70 -5.82 19.82 15.89
CA ASP A 70 -6.20 20.56 14.68
C ASP A 70 -7.17 19.79 13.77
N SER A 71 -7.52 18.57 14.10
CA SER A 71 -8.35 17.72 13.25
C SER A 71 -9.84 17.86 13.61
N GLY A 72 -10.39 18.99 13.30
CA GLY A 72 -11.83 19.25 13.44
C GLY A 72 -12.71 18.38 12.53
N GLU A 73 -12.16 17.76 11.51
CA GLU A 73 -12.82 16.80 10.61
C GLU A 73 -11.85 15.65 10.37
N SER A 74 -12.35 14.42 10.50
CA SER A 74 -11.61 13.22 10.10
C SER A 74 -11.18 13.35 8.64
N VAL A 75 -9.92 13.11 8.34
CA VAL A 75 -9.42 12.98 6.95
C VAL A 75 -10.01 11.75 6.26
N TYR A 76 -10.57 10.83 7.04
CA TYR A 76 -11.22 9.60 6.59
C TYR A 76 -12.68 9.89 6.21
N THR A 77 -12.87 10.44 5.03
CA THR A 77 -14.21 10.62 4.44
C THR A 77 -14.66 9.34 3.76
N ASP A 78 -15.98 9.15 3.61
CA ASP A 78 -16.53 8.01 2.83
C ASP A 78 -15.90 7.93 1.43
N GLU A 79 -15.61 9.09 0.83
CA GLU A 79 -15.00 9.18 -0.50
C GLU A 79 -13.54 8.69 -0.48
N TYR A 80 -12.76 9.11 0.51
CA TYR A 80 -11.38 8.62 0.69
C TYR A 80 -11.36 7.12 0.96
N GLN A 81 -12.24 6.62 1.82
CA GLN A 81 -12.38 5.20 2.12
C GLN A 81 -12.66 4.35 0.88
N GLN A 82 -13.54 4.82 -0.02
CA GLN A 82 -13.80 4.11 -1.27
C GLN A 82 -12.56 4.02 -2.17
N LEU A 83 -11.71 5.04 -2.18
CA LEU A 83 -10.44 5.01 -2.91
C LEU A 83 -9.44 4.04 -2.29
N VAL A 84 -9.38 3.95 -0.96
CA VAL A 84 -8.53 2.96 -0.26
C VAL A 84 -8.98 1.53 -0.59
N TYR A 85 -10.27 1.24 -0.56
CA TYR A 85 -10.78 -0.08 -0.95
C TYR A 85 -10.48 -0.39 -2.42
N ARG A 86 -10.61 0.61 -3.30
CA ARG A 86 -10.25 0.41 -4.71
C ARG A 86 -8.76 0.15 -4.90
N GLU A 87 -7.89 0.84 -4.16
CA GLU A 87 -6.46 0.58 -4.15
C GLU A 87 -6.14 -0.85 -3.72
N ASN A 88 -6.73 -1.31 -2.61
CA ASN A 88 -6.55 -2.67 -2.11
C ASN A 88 -6.99 -3.72 -3.14
N GLU A 89 -8.12 -3.50 -3.80
CA GLU A 89 -8.60 -4.38 -4.86
C GLU A 89 -7.61 -4.46 -6.04
N LEU A 90 -7.06 -3.33 -6.49
CA LEU A 90 -6.07 -3.27 -7.56
C LEU A 90 -4.76 -3.96 -7.18
N LEU A 91 -4.31 -3.79 -5.95
CA LEU A 91 -3.13 -4.49 -5.42
C LEU A 91 -3.33 -6.00 -5.35
N SER A 92 -4.53 -6.45 -4.94
CA SER A 92 -4.90 -7.87 -4.92
C SER A 92 -4.93 -8.45 -6.34
N GLN A 93 -5.53 -7.74 -7.30
CA GLN A 93 -5.53 -8.13 -8.71
C GLN A 93 -4.11 -8.24 -9.27
N TYR A 94 -3.24 -7.27 -8.98
CA TYR A 94 -1.83 -7.30 -9.40
C TYR A 94 -1.10 -8.52 -8.81
N ARG A 95 -1.25 -8.79 -7.52
CA ARG A 95 -0.61 -9.95 -6.85
C ARG A 95 -1.05 -11.26 -7.50
N SER A 96 -2.36 -11.42 -7.73
CA SER A 96 -2.91 -12.61 -8.38
C SER A 96 -2.38 -12.80 -9.81
N LEU A 97 -2.30 -11.72 -10.59
CA LEU A 97 -1.78 -11.75 -11.95
C LEU A 97 -0.28 -12.04 -12.00
N ALA A 98 0.49 -11.42 -11.10
CA ALA A 98 1.94 -11.64 -11.01
C ALA A 98 2.30 -13.07 -10.56
N ALA A 99 1.42 -13.72 -9.81
CA ALA A 99 1.58 -15.11 -9.38
C ALA A 99 1.29 -16.14 -10.49
N ASP A 100 0.53 -15.77 -11.53
CA ASP A 100 0.30 -16.63 -12.70
C ASP A 100 1.54 -16.60 -13.62
N THR A 101 2.50 -17.47 -13.32
CA THR A 101 3.74 -17.63 -14.09
C THR A 101 3.61 -18.55 -15.30
N GLY A 102 2.40 -19.04 -15.61
CA GLY A 102 2.13 -19.93 -16.75
C GLY A 102 2.40 -19.22 -18.09
N ILE A 103 3.23 -19.82 -18.92
CA ILE A 103 3.54 -19.38 -20.29
C ILE A 103 3.32 -20.51 -21.29
N GLU A 104 2.86 -20.17 -22.49
CA GLU A 104 2.75 -21.12 -23.61
C GLU A 104 3.86 -20.86 -24.61
N LEU A 105 4.77 -21.83 -24.77
CA LEU A 105 5.84 -21.77 -25.74
C LEU A 105 6.03 -23.14 -26.41
N ASP A 106 6.24 -23.09 -27.73
CA ASP A 106 6.51 -24.27 -28.57
C ASP A 106 5.41 -25.36 -28.44
N GLY A 107 4.14 -24.95 -28.19
CA GLY A 107 2.99 -25.83 -28.05
C GLY A 107 2.92 -26.59 -26.72
N ARG A 108 3.66 -26.15 -25.72
CA ARG A 108 3.64 -26.68 -24.35
C ARG A 108 3.43 -25.55 -23.36
N GLU A 109 2.70 -25.84 -22.28
CA GLU A 109 2.61 -25.00 -21.11
C GLU A 109 3.86 -25.21 -20.23
N TRP A 110 4.42 -24.09 -19.75
CA TRP A 110 5.56 -24.04 -18.84
C TRP A 110 5.22 -23.07 -17.71
N THR A 111 5.80 -23.28 -16.53
CA THR A 111 5.95 -22.20 -15.58
C THR A 111 7.24 -21.41 -15.88
N LEU A 112 7.31 -20.15 -15.46
CA LEU A 112 8.53 -19.35 -15.62
C LEU A 112 9.71 -20.01 -14.88
N GLU A 113 9.48 -20.61 -13.71
CA GLU A 113 10.50 -21.36 -12.96
C GLU A 113 11.05 -22.55 -13.74
N GLU A 114 10.20 -23.33 -14.38
CA GLU A 114 10.65 -24.45 -15.24
C GLU A 114 11.51 -23.93 -16.40
N TYR A 115 11.15 -22.78 -16.94
CA TYR A 115 11.88 -22.14 -18.05
C TYR A 115 13.26 -21.65 -17.64
N PHE A 116 13.45 -21.20 -16.40
CA PHE A 116 14.77 -20.82 -15.85
C PHE A 116 15.78 -21.97 -15.79
N THR A 117 15.34 -23.22 -15.92
CA THR A 117 16.24 -24.37 -15.97
C THR A 117 16.76 -24.69 -17.38
N GLN A 118 16.32 -23.92 -18.39
CA GLN A 118 16.74 -24.07 -19.77
C GLN A 118 18.06 -23.32 -20.06
N GLU A 119 18.53 -23.34 -21.30
CA GLU A 119 19.70 -22.58 -21.72
C GLU A 119 19.39 -21.06 -21.74
N ASP A 120 20.40 -20.21 -21.55
CA ASP A 120 20.26 -18.75 -21.42
C ASP A 120 19.42 -18.10 -22.56
N ALA A 121 19.53 -18.60 -23.79
CA ALA A 121 18.76 -18.09 -24.93
C ALA A 121 17.25 -18.39 -24.81
N ASP A 122 16.89 -19.49 -24.16
CA ASP A 122 15.50 -19.88 -23.95
C ASP A 122 14.89 -19.13 -22.77
N ILE A 123 15.67 -18.81 -21.73
CA ILE A 123 15.23 -17.99 -20.59
C ILE A 123 14.70 -16.64 -21.08
N GLN A 124 15.39 -15.98 -22.00
CA GLN A 124 14.94 -14.71 -22.57
C GLN A 124 13.57 -14.86 -23.27
N ARG A 125 13.34 -15.92 -24.04
CA ARG A 125 12.07 -16.20 -24.70
C ARG A 125 10.93 -16.43 -23.69
N GLY A 126 11.24 -17.08 -22.56
CA GLY A 126 10.29 -17.28 -21.47
C GLY A 126 9.83 -15.97 -20.87
N TYR A 127 10.74 -15.06 -20.59
CA TYR A 127 10.42 -13.71 -20.13
C TYR A 127 9.57 -12.92 -21.14
N GLU A 128 9.95 -12.94 -22.40
CA GLU A 128 9.21 -12.27 -23.47
C GLU A 128 7.76 -12.77 -23.54
N ALA A 129 7.55 -14.08 -23.50
CA ALA A 129 6.22 -14.67 -23.52
C ALA A 129 5.40 -14.32 -22.27
N TYR A 130 6.03 -14.32 -21.07
CA TYR A 130 5.39 -13.91 -19.85
C TYR A 130 4.93 -12.45 -19.90
N TYR A 131 5.80 -11.54 -20.31
CA TYR A 131 5.46 -10.13 -20.39
C TYR A 131 4.48 -9.82 -21.53
N GLU A 132 4.55 -10.52 -22.67
CA GLU A 132 3.57 -10.38 -23.74
C GLU A 132 2.16 -10.78 -23.27
N LYS A 133 2.06 -11.85 -22.47
CA LYS A 133 0.81 -12.31 -21.87
C LYS A 133 0.24 -11.30 -20.85
N ASN A 134 1.07 -10.82 -19.92
CA ASN A 134 0.61 -10.16 -18.70
C ASN A 134 0.69 -8.62 -18.75
N ASN A 135 1.61 -8.02 -19.51
CA ASN A 135 1.79 -6.57 -19.56
C ASN A 135 0.54 -5.76 -19.91
N PRO A 136 -0.36 -6.20 -20.80
CA PRO A 136 -1.56 -5.42 -21.08
C PRO A 136 -2.40 -5.22 -19.81
N GLN A 137 -2.62 -6.27 -19.02
CA GLN A 137 -3.43 -6.23 -17.79
C GLN A 137 -2.67 -5.53 -16.66
N ILE A 138 -1.37 -5.83 -16.50
CA ILE A 138 -0.51 -5.13 -15.52
C ILE A 138 -0.51 -3.63 -15.80
N GLY A 139 -0.42 -3.23 -17.07
CA GLY A 139 -0.43 -1.83 -17.46
C GLY A 139 -1.74 -1.11 -17.13
N GLU A 140 -2.88 -1.77 -17.36
CA GLU A 140 -4.19 -1.23 -16.99
C GLU A 140 -4.31 -1.06 -15.46
N ILE A 141 -3.95 -2.06 -14.69
CA ILE A 141 -3.95 -2.01 -13.21
C ILE A 141 -3.02 -0.89 -12.72
N TYR A 142 -1.83 -0.78 -13.29
CA TYR A 142 -0.86 0.24 -12.89
C TYR A 142 -1.39 1.66 -13.14
N ILE A 143 -1.97 1.92 -14.32
CA ILE A 143 -2.53 3.24 -14.65
C ILE A 143 -3.67 3.58 -13.71
N GLU A 144 -4.57 2.64 -13.45
CA GLU A 144 -5.69 2.86 -12.54
C GLU A 144 -5.21 3.09 -11.11
N LEU A 145 -4.22 2.33 -10.64
CA LEU A 145 -3.61 2.52 -9.32
C LEU A 145 -3.00 3.92 -9.16
N VAL A 146 -2.29 4.42 -10.18
CA VAL A 146 -1.74 5.79 -10.18
C VAL A 146 -2.86 6.83 -10.09
N ASN A 147 -3.97 6.64 -10.82
CA ASN A 147 -5.10 7.57 -10.77
C ASN A 147 -5.76 7.57 -9.39
N VAL A 148 -6.08 6.40 -8.83
CA VAL A 148 -6.67 6.27 -7.49
C VAL A 148 -5.80 6.93 -6.43
N ARG A 149 -4.49 6.72 -6.48
CA ARG A 149 -3.53 7.32 -5.55
C ARG A 149 -3.44 8.83 -5.68
N ASN A 150 -3.51 9.36 -6.89
CA ASN A 150 -3.54 10.81 -7.08
C ASN A 150 -4.87 11.42 -6.60
N GLU A 151 -6.00 10.74 -6.78
CA GLU A 151 -7.29 11.17 -6.24
C GLU A 151 -7.27 11.17 -4.70
N GLN A 152 -6.66 10.17 -4.05
CA GLN A 152 -6.44 10.17 -2.60
C GLN A 152 -5.64 11.41 -2.15
N ALA A 153 -4.54 11.72 -2.83
CA ALA A 153 -3.71 12.88 -2.52
C ALA A 153 -4.49 14.20 -2.70
N GLU A 154 -5.26 14.34 -3.78
CA GLU A 154 -6.07 15.52 -4.05
C GLU A 154 -7.14 15.74 -2.96
N LEU A 155 -7.81 14.67 -2.50
CA LEU A 155 -8.80 14.76 -1.42
C LEU A 155 -8.18 15.24 -0.10
N LEU A 156 -6.93 14.91 0.17
CA LEU A 156 -6.20 15.35 1.36
C LEU A 156 -5.45 16.68 1.16
N GLY A 157 -5.57 17.32 -0.02
CA GLY A 157 -4.98 18.62 -0.31
C GLY A 157 -3.51 18.59 -0.70
N TYR A 158 -2.97 17.45 -1.11
CA TYR A 158 -1.60 17.31 -1.60
C TYR A 158 -1.52 17.44 -3.12
N ASP A 159 -0.41 18.00 -3.61
CA ASP A 159 -0.14 18.14 -5.05
C ASP A 159 0.14 16.79 -5.75
N SER A 160 0.55 15.76 -5.00
CA SER A 160 0.82 14.42 -5.52
C SER A 160 0.79 13.36 -4.43
N TYR A 161 0.53 12.12 -4.84
CA TYR A 161 0.63 10.96 -3.94
C TYR A 161 2.04 10.79 -3.33
N ALA A 162 3.08 11.09 -4.08
CA ALA A 162 4.46 11.01 -3.58
C ALA A 162 4.69 11.99 -2.42
N GLN A 163 4.19 13.23 -2.53
CA GLN A 163 4.27 14.21 -1.45
C GLN A 163 3.47 13.76 -0.23
N MET A 164 2.24 13.32 -0.44
CA MET A 164 1.40 12.79 0.63
C MET A 164 2.10 11.65 1.40
N GLN A 165 2.70 10.70 0.69
CA GLN A 165 3.41 9.59 1.32
C GLN A 165 4.69 10.03 2.06
N TYR A 166 5.38 11.07 1.57
CA TYR A 166 6.54 11.63 2.25
C TYR A 166 6.20 12.13 3.65
N GLU A 167 5.05 12.80 3.78
CA GLU A 167 4.62 13.41 5.03
C GLU A 167 3.88 12.41 5.94
N LEU A 168 2.95 11.62 5.38
CA LEU A 168 2.07 10.77 6.19
C LEU A 168 2.63 9.37 6.50
N SER A 169 3.37 8.77 5.55
CA SER A 169 3.77 7.35 5.70
C SER A 169 5.24 7.16 6.03
N TYR A 170 6.09 8.06 5.57
CA TYR A 170 7.54 7.92 5.80
C TYR A 170 8.03 8.71 7.00
N ASP A 171 7.15 9.49 7.65
CA ASP A 171 7.46 10.27 8.87
C ASP A 171 8.81 11.01 8.74
N ARG A 172 8.98 11.66 7.59
CA ARG A 172 10.22 12.37 7.26
C ARG A 172 10.10 13.84 7.62
N ASP A 173 11.04 14.30 8.41
CA ASP A 173 11.19 15.69 8.84
C ASP A 173 11.95 16.57 7.83
N PHE A 174 12.26 16.04 6.63
CA PHE A 174 12.95 16.74 5.55
C PHE A 174 12.20 16.59 4.21
N SER A 175 12.27 17.63 3.38
CA SER A 175 11.63 17.65 2.07
C SER A 175 12.35 16.78 1.02
N PRO A 176 11.70 16.41 -0.09
CA PRO A 176 12.34 15.74 -1.22
C PRO A 176 13.55 16.54 -1.76
N GLU A 177 13.48 17.87 -1.79
CA GLU A 177 14.54 18.76 -2.24
C GLU A 177 15.76 18.70 -1.32
N GLU A 178 15.56 18.65 0.00
CA GLU A 178 16.65 18.46 0.95
C GLU A 178 17.30 17.09 0.82
N GLY A 179 16.50 16.03 0.54
CA GLY A 179 16.99 14.70 0.23
C GLY A 179 17.84 14.65 -1.05
N GLU A 180 17.46 15.41 -2.09
CA GLU A 180 18.22 15.54 -3.32
C GLU A 180 19.56 16.26 -3.07
N GLN A 181 19.55 17.37 -2.32
CA GLN A 181 20.78 18.10 -1.95
C GLN A 181 21.77 17.19 -1.20
N TYR A 182 21.27 16.38 -0.27
CA TYR A 182 22.10 15.40 0.44
C TYR A 182 22.70 14.35 -0.53
N THR A 183 21.90 13.87 -1.48
CA THR A 183 22.36 12.91 -2.50
C THR A 183 23.44 13.51 -3.39
N GLU A 184 23.29 14.76 -3.84
CA GLU A 184 24.30 15.45 -4.65
C GLU A 184 25.60 15.67 -3.85
N ALA A 185 25.49 16.05 -2.56
CA ALA A 185 26.66 16.19 -1.71
C ALA A 185 27.47 14.88 -1.56
N ILE A 186 26.79 13.73 -1.54
CA ILE A 186 27.47 12.41 -1.50
C ILE A 186 28.19 12.10 -2.84
N LYS A 187 27.60 12.49 -3.97
CA LYS A 187 28.21 12.25 -5.30
C LYS A 187 29.50 13.04 -5.51
N GLU A 188 29.66 14.19 -4.84
CA GLU A 188 30.87 15.01 -4.89
C GLU A 188 32.02 14.47 -4.02
N TYR A 189 31.78 13.50 -3.14
CA TYR A 189 32.75 12.93 -2.21
C TYR A 189 33.42 11.68 -2.79
#